data_5338e2d97135588527a2974aadd46171
#
_entry.id   5338e2d97135588527a2974aadd46171
#
_cell.length_a   1.000
_cell.length_b   1.000
_cell.length_c   1.000
_cell.angle_alpha   90.00
_cell.angle_beta   90.00
_cell.angle_gamma   90.00
#
_symmetry.space_group_name_H-M   'P 1'
#
loop_
_entity.id
_entity.type
_entity.pdbx_description
1 polymer ?
#
loop_
_entity_poly.entity_id
_entity_poly.type
_entity_poly.pdbx_seq_one_letter_code
_entity_poly.pdbx_strand_id
1 'polypeptide(L)'
;SHKPIFQILVEKLGRLVTLAKEAGGPKAFLPFLVMTSPMTHKQTVDFFEKHSFFGMPKDDVWFFAQGVMPCLTPEGKIILESAGVMASNPDGNGGVYPALKKSGCLDRLRSLGVKSVHCFSVDNPLCRPADPRFVGYCLSKNADCGNKCVWKATPQEKVGVMARKGGKPSVVE
;
A
#
# COMPACT_ATOMS: atom_id res chain seq x y z
N SER A 1 19.73 -4.18 11.35
CA SER A 1 19.29 -5.46 10.75
C SER A 1 19.65 -5.43 9.27
N HIS A 2 20.24 -6.51 8.75
CA HIS A 2 20.56 -6.63 7.32
C HIS A 2 19.37 -7.19 6.51
N LYS A 3 18.16 -7.16 7.08
CA LYS A 3 16.95 -7.69 6.46
C LYS A 3 16.39 -6.69 5.44
N PRO A 4 15.95 -7.14 4.25
CA PRO A 4 15.18 -6.31 3.33
C PRO A 4 13.89 -5.81 3.99
N ILE A 5 13.40 -4.65 3.55
CA ILE A 5 12.19 -4.06 4.14
C ILE A 5 10.96 -4.96 3.99
N PHE A 6 10.81 -5.64 2.87
CA PHE A 6 9.72 -6.61 2.67
C PHE A 6 9.75 -7.76 3.69
N GLN A 7 10.94 -8.26 4.02
CA GLN A 7 11.09 -9.28 5.07
C GLN A 7 10.59 -8.76 6.42
N ILE A 8 10.97 -7.53 6.78
CA ILE A 8 10.54 -6.89 8.04
C ILE A 8 9.01 -6.75 8.08
N LEU A 9 8.40 -6.36 6.99
CA LEU A 9 6.94 -6.19 6.89
C LEU A 9 6.22 -7.53 6.99
N VAL A 10 6.70 -8.55 6.27
CA VAL A 10 6.13 -9.91 6.32
C VAL A 10 6.27 -10.53 7.72
N GLU A 11 7.41 -10.37 8.37
CA GLU A 11 7.60 -10.85 9.75
C GLU A 11 6.65 -10.17 10.74
N LYS A 12 6.41 -8.85 10.58
CA LYS A 12 5.42 -8.14 11.39
C LYS A 12 3.99 -8.67 11.17
N LEU A 13 3.60 -8.93 9.92
CA LEU A 13 2.30 -9.51 9.59
C LEU A 13 2.16 -10.94 10.14
N GLY A 14 3.18 -11.78 9.96
CA GLY A 14 3.22 -13.14 10.50
C GLY A 14 3.03 -13.16 12.02
N ARG A 15 3.68 -12.24 12.75
CA ARG A 15 3.49 -12.12 14.19
C ARG A 15 2.06 -11.74 14.57
N LEU A 16 1.42 -10.85 13.80
CA LEU A 16 0.01 -10.50 14.03
C LEU A 16 -0.93 -11.67 13.80
N VAL A 17 -0.71 -12.46 12.75
CA VAL A 17 -1.49 -13.70 12.50
C VAL A 17 -1.35 -14.67 13.67
N THR A 18 -0.14 -14.86 14.19
CA THR A 18 0.10 -15.70 15.37
C THR A 18 -0.67 -15.19 16.59
N LEU A 19 -0.55 -13.90 16.90
CA LEU A 19 -1.26 -13.28 18.02
C LEU A 19 -2.78 -13.40 17.89
N ALA A 20 -3.31 -13.23 16.68
CA ALA A 20 -4.75 -13.37 16.44
C ALA A 20 -5.23 -14.81 16.64
N LYS A 21 -4.42 -15.80 16.26
CA LYS A 21 -4.72 -17.22 16.53
C LYS A 21 -4.68 -17.55 18.03
N GLU A 22 -3.66 -17.06 18.73
CA GLU A 22 -3.53 -17.21 20.19
C GLU A 22 -4.73 -16.58 20.94
N ALA A 23 -5.28 -15.48 20.42
CA ALA A 23 -6.47 -14.83 20.96
C ALA A 23 -7.79 -15.50 20.58
N GLY A 24 -7.78 -16.71 20.02
CA GLY A 24 -8.99 -17.46 19.66
C GLY A 24 -9.54 -17.17 18.27
N GLY A 25 -8.76 -16.53 17.40
CA GLY A 25 -9.09 -16.28 15.98
C GLY A 25 -8.51 -17.35 15.04
N PRO A 26 -9.02 -18.60 15.01
CA PRO A 26 -8.40 -19.71 14.26
C PRO A 26 -8.31 -19.46 12.76
N LYS A 27 -9.15 -18.60 12.22
CA LYS A 27 -9.21 -18.20 10.80
C LYS A 27 -8.53 -16.85 10.52
N ALA A 28 -7.62 -16.40 11.40
CA ALA A 28 -6.92 -15.14 11.16
C ALA A 28 -6.16 -15.20 9.83
N PHE A 29 -6.52 -14.31 8.93
CA PHE A 29 -5.98 -14.19 7.58
C PHE A 29 -5.66 -12.72 7.32
N LEU A 30 -4.41 -12.45 6.94
CA LEU A 30 -3.92 -11.10 6.62
C LEU A 30 -3.20 -11.15 5.28
N PRO A 31 -3.91 -11.00 4.16
CA PRO A 31 -3.25 -10.96 2.86
C PRO A 31 -2.38 -9.71 2.74
N PHE A 32 -1.20 -9.88 2.16
CA PHE A 32 -0.27 -8.81 1.88
C PHE A 32 -0.32 -8.43 0.40
N LEU A 33 -0.85 -7.26 0.12
CA LEU A 33 -0.99 -6.75 -1.23
C LEU A 33 0.15 -5.79 -1.54
N VAL A 34 0.89 -6.05 -2.60
CA VAL A 34 2.04 -5.26 -3.03
C VAL A 34 1.70 -4.57 -4.35
N MET A 35 1.49 -3.25 -4.29
CA MET A 35 1.36 -2.45 -5.50
C MET A 35 2.73 -2.23 -6.13
N THR A 36 2.82 -2.52 -7.40
CA THR A 36 4.02 -2.33 -8.23
C THR A 36 3.70 -1.37 -9.38
N SER A 37 4.70 -1.04 -10.18
CA SER A 37 4.52 -0.41 -11.48
C SER A 37 4.81 -1.44 -12.60
N PRO A 38 4.40 -1.20 -13.85
CA PRO A 38 4.80 -2.06 -14.96
C PRO A 38 6.32 -2.27 -15.04
N MET A 39 7.11 -1.25 -14.67
CA MET A 39 8.58 -1.30 -14.69
C MET A 39 9.17 -2.14 -13.56
N THR A 40 8.54 -2.18 -12.38
CA THR A 40 9.07 -2.86 -11.18
C THR A 40 8.40 -4.19 -10.90
N HIS A 41 7.28 -4.50 -11.57
CA HIS A 41 6.43 -5.66 -11.27
C HIS A 41 7.22 -6.97 -11.28
N LYS A 42 7.86 -7.27 -12.41
CA LYS A 42 8.60 -8.53 -12.57
C LYS A 42 9.71 -8.65 -11.53
N GLN A 43 10.52 -7.62 -11.36
CA GLN A 43 11.63 -7.63 -10.39
C GLN A 43 11.14 -7.85 -8.96
N THR A 44 10.01 -7.25 -8.61
CA THR A 44 9.43 -7.41 -7.27
C THR A 44 8.91 -8.82 -7.05
N VAL A 45 8.21 -9.40 -8.01
CA VAL A 45 7.73 -10.79 -7.95
C VAL A 45 8.91 -11.76 -7.84
N ASP A 46 9.90 -11.65 -8.74
CA ASP A 46 11.10 -12.48 -8.74
C ASP A 46 11.85 -12.40 -7.39
N PHE A 47 11.88 -11.21 -6.78
CA PHE A 47 12.49 -10.99 -5.47
C PHE A 47 11.77 -11.75 -4.36
N PHE A 48 10.45 -11.72 -4.34
CA PHE A 48 9.67 -12.50 -3.37
C PHE A 48 9.82 -14.00 -3.59
N GLU A 49 9.79 -14.48 -4.82
CA GLU A 49 9.98 -15.90 -5.16
C GLU A 49 11.36 -16.38 -4.74
N LYS A 50 12.42 -15.62 -5.06
CA LYS A 50 13.81 -15.92 -4.64
C LYS A 50 13.96 -16.07 -3.12
N HIS A 51 13.17 -15.34 -2.34
CA HIS A 51 13.21 -15.38 -0.88
C HIS A 51 12.09 -16.22 -0.27
N SER A 52 11.44 -17.11 -1.06
CA SER A 52 10.35 -17.98 -0.61
C SER A 52 9.27 -17.21 0.15
N PHE A 53 8.91 -16.02 -0.37
CA PHE A 53 7.91 -15.10 0.22
C PHE A 53 8.18 -14.75 1.69
N PHE A 54 9.44 -14.82 2.11
CA PHE A 54 9.88 -14.60 3.49
C PHE A 54 9.12 -15.44 4.53
N GLY A 55 8.67 -16.63 4.11
CA GLY A 55 7.92 -17.57 4.95
C GLY A 55 6.41 -17.32 5.02
N MET A 56 5.89 -16.31 4.31
CA MET A 56 4.45 -16.14 4.13
C MET A 56 3.92 -17.10 3.05
N PRO A 57 2.72 -17.70 3.21
CA PRO A 57 2.14 -18.50 2.14
C PRO A 57 2.04 -17.70 0.83
N LYS A 58 2.45 -18.30 -0.29
CA LYS A 58 2.45 -17.63 -1.60
C LYS A 58 1.07 -17.06 -1.95
N ASP A 59 0.00 -17.79 -1.62
CA ASP A 59 -1.38 -17.40 -1.91
C ASP A 59 -1.89 -16.21 -1.08
N ASP A 60 -1.16 -15.84 -0.02
CA ASP A 60 -1.48 -14.71 0.84
C ASP A 60 -0.74 -13.42 0.39
N VAL A 61 0.17 -13.52 -0.59
CA VAL A 61 0.88 -12.35 -1.15
C VAL A 61 0.37 -12.09 -2.57
N TRP A 62 -0.22 -10.93 -2.78
CA TRP A 62 -0.81 -10.56 -4.07
C TRP A 62 -0.09 -9.36 -4.65
N PHE A 63 0.27 -9.46 -5.92
CA PHE A 63 0.89 -8.36 -6.66
C PHE A 63 -0.10 -7.77 -7.65
N PHE A 64 -0.14 -6.45 -7.73
CA PHE A 64 -0.94 -5.75 -8.72
C PHE A 64 -0.20 -4.49 -9.18
N ALA A 65 -0.33 -4.15 -10.45
CA ALA A 65 0.36 -3.00 -11.01
C ALA A 65 -0.55 -1.77 -11.01
N GLN A 66 0.00 -0.63 -10.61
CA GLN A 66 -0.64 0.67 -10.81
C GLN A 66 -0.65 1.07 -12.29
N GLY A 67 -1.43 2.07 -12.63
CA GLY A 67 -1.45 2.67 -13.95
C GLY A 67 -0.20 3.48 -14.26
N VAL A 68 -0.12 3.95 -15.49
CA VAL A 68 0.92 4.88 -15.94
C VAL A 68 0.27 6.10 -16.56
N MET A 69 0.98 7.22 -16.49
CA MET A 69 0.62 8.48 -17.12
C MET A 69 1.67 8.90 -18.12
N PRO A 70 1.30 9.52 -19.25
CA PRO A 70 2.26 10.05 -20.21
C PRO A 70 3.08 11.19 -19.58
N CYS A 71 4.36 11.24 -19.94
CA CYS A 71 5.21 12.38 -19.60
C CYS A 71 5.03 13.50 -20.62
N LEU A 72 4.80 14.71 -20.13
CA LEU A 72 4.62 15.91 -20.94
C LEU A 72 5.67 16.94 -20.55
N THR A 73 6.04 17.78 -21.51
CA THR A 73 6.83 19.00 -21.24
C THR A 73 5.94 20.04 -20.54
N PRO A 74 6.48 21.11 -19.95
CA PRO A 74 5.70 22.21 -19.40
C PRO A 74 4.75 22.86 -20.41
N GLU A 75 5.09 22.79 -21.72
CA GLU A 75 4.27 23.30 -22.82
C GLU A 75 3.20 22.30 -23.30
N GLY A 76 3.07 21.14 -22.63
CA GLY A 76 2.07 20.12 -22.94
C GLY A 76 2.42 19.20 -24.11
N LYS A 77 3.70 19.17 -24.57
CA LYS A 77 4.14 18.26 -25.62
C LYS A 77 4.48 16.89 -25.04
N ILE A 78 4.16 15.83 -25.78
CA ILE A 78 4.48 14.45 -25.40
C ILE A 78 5.99 14.24 -25.45
N ILE A 79 6.56 13.68 -24.39
CA ILE A 79 7.95 13.24 -24.33
C ILE A 79 8.03 11.81 -24.87
N LEU A 80 8.95 11.55 -25.77
CA LEU A 80 9.20 10.22 -26.30
C LEU A 80 10.40 9.58 -25.58
N GLU A 81 10.26 8.32 -25.22
CA GLU A 81 11.35 7.47 -24.73
C GLU A 81 12.22 6.96 -25.89
N SER A 82 11.57 6.65 -27.01
CA SER A 82 12.20 6.26 -28.28
C SER A 82 11.26 6.56 -29.45
N ALA A 83 11.70 6.32 -30.69
CA ALA A 83 10.87 6.51 -31.88
C ALA A 83 9.55 5.72 -31.77
N GLY A 84 8.42 6.44 -31.70
CA GLY A 84 7.08 5.86 -31.58
C GLY A 84 6.69 5.35 -30.20
N VAL A 85 7.55 5.48 -29.18
CA VAL A 85 7.25 5.08 -27.79
C VAL A 85 7.19 6.31 -26.91
N MET A 86 6.02 6.52 -26.29
CA MET A 86 5.79 7.62 -25.37
C MET A 86 6.40 7.32 -24.00
N ALA A 87 7.16 8.27 -23.46
CA ALA A 87 7.64 8.18 -22.09
C ALA A 87 6.46 8.20 -21.10
N SER A 88 6.50 7.33 -20.12
CA SER A 88 5.44 7.21 -19.12
C SER A 88 6.01 7.01 -17.74
N ASN A 89 5.31 7.51 -16.73
CA ASN A 89 5.60 7.31 -15.32
C ASN A 89 4.42 6.68 -14.59
N PRO A 90 4.64 5.96 -13.48
CA PRO A 90 3.58 5.50 -12.61
C PRO A 90 2.65 6.66 -12.19
N ASP A 91 1.36 6.37 -12.05
CA ASP A 91 0.30 7.35 -11.73
C ASP A 91 0.27 7.80 -10.26
N GLY A 92 1.26 7.35 -9.47
CA GLY A 92 1.46 7.75 -8.09
C GLY A 92 0.65 6.95 -7.06
N ASN A 93 0.79 7.32 -5.79
CA ASN A 93 0.21 6.55 -4.68
C ASN A 93 -1.32 6.48 -4.71
N GLY A 94 -1.99 7.51 -5.22
CA GLY A 94 -3.44 7.51 -5.41
C GLY A 94 -3.93 6.46 -6.42
N GLY A 95 -3.06 6.00 -7.31
CA GLY A 95 -3.32 4.91 -8.25
C GLY A 95 -3.66 3.57 -7.59
N VAL A 96 -3.42 3.42 -6.28
CA VAL A 96 -3.76 2.20 -5.52
C VAL A 96 -5.25 1.84 -5.62
N TYR A 97 -6.14 2.82 -5.56
CA TYR A 97 -7.58 2.57 -5.57
C TYR A 97 -8.08 2.03 -6.91
N PRO A 98 -7.83 2.69 -8.06
CA PRO A 98 -8.21 2.15 -9.35
C PRO A 98 -7.46 0.85 -9.69
N ALA A 99 -6.20 0.69 -9.27
CA ALA A 99 -5.44 -0.52 -9.50
C ALA A 99 -5.99 -1.73 -8.75
N LEU A 100 -6.37 -1.59 -7.48
CA LEU A 100 -7.07 -2.63 -6.69
C LEU A 100 -8.37 -3.08 -7.37
N LYS A 101 -9.14 -2.14 -7.93
CA LYS A 101 -10.37 -2.46 -8.65
C LYS A 101 -10.08 -3.16 -9.96
N LYS A 102 -9.18 -2.62 -10.78
CA LYS A 102 -8.85 -3.14 -12.12
C LYS A 102 -8.21 -4.52 -12.07
N SER A 103 -7.39 -4.82 -11.06
CA SER A 103 -6.75 -6.12 -10.88
C SER A 103 -7.67 -7.22 -10.35
N GLY A 104 -8.89 -6.90 -9.94
CA GLY A 104 -9.80 -7.84 -9.28
C GLY A 104 -9.45 -8.09 -7.79
N CYS A 105 -8.36 -7.52 -7.27
CA CYS A 105 -7.97 -7.69 -5.87
C CYS A 105 -9.07 -7.23 -4.91
N LEU A 106 -9.77 -6.14 -5.25
CA LEU A 106 -10.85 -5.62 -4.42
C LEU A 106 -12.02 -6.61 -4.29
N ASP A 107 -12.40 -7.26 -5.40
CA ASP A 107 -13.50 -8.24 -5.38
C ASP A 107 -13.07 -9.52 -4.66
N ARG A 108 -11.82 -9.93 -4.81
CA ARG A 108 -11.25 -11.03 -4.02
C ARG A 108 -11.23 -10.73 -2.52
N LEU A 109 -10.86 -9.52 -2.11
CA LEU A 109 -10.93 -9.10 -0.69
C LEU A 109 -12.37 -9.17 -0.16
N ARG A 110 -13.34 -8.70 -0.95
CA ARG A 110 -14.77 -8.79 -0.59
C ARG A 110 -15.25 -10.22 -0.43
N SER A 111 -14.91 -11.11 -1.37
CA SER A 111 -15.31 -12.53 -1.30
C SER A 111 -14.73 -13.25 -0.09
N LEU A 112 -13.56 -12.83 0.38
CA LEU A 112 -12.91 -13.32 1.60
C LEU A 112 -13.45 -12.68 2.88
N GLY A 113 -14.41 -11.77 2.78
CA GLY A 113 -15.02 -11.10 3.93
C GLY A 113 -14.11 -10.08 4.62
N VAL A 114 -13.08 -9.60 3.94
CA VAL A 114 -12.19 -8.56 4.49
C VAL A 114 -12.99 -7.27 4.72
N LYS A 115 -12.92 -6.72 5.93
CA LYS A 115 -13.70 -5.55 6.37
C LYS A 115 -12.92 -4.24 6.26
N SER A 116 -11.59 -4.30 6.35
CA SER A 116 -10.75 -3.11 6.29
C SER A 116 -9.44 -3.39 5.56
N VAL A 117 -8.90 -2.37 4.92
CA VAL A 117 -7.61 -2.41 4.24
C VAL A 117 -6.72 -1.33 4.86
N HIS A 118 -5.51 -1.70 5.23
CA HIS A 118 -4.51 -0.75 5.71
C HIS A 118 -3.48 -0.48 4.60
N CYS A 119 -3.53 0.72 4.05
CA CYS A 119 -2.55 1.18 3.06
C CYS A 119 -1.40 1.90 3.76
N PHE A 120 -0.18 1.62 3.32
CA PHE A 120 1.02 2.30 3.82
C PHE A 120 2.12 2.28 2.77
N SER A 121 3.05 3.22 2.86
CA SER A 121 4.20 3.31 1.96
C SER A 121 5.30 2.32 2.36
N VAL A 122 5.91 1.66 1.38
CA VAL A 122 6.95 0.65 1.61
C VAL A 122 8.22 1.22 2.22
N ASP A 123 8.50 2.49 1.97
CA ASP A 123 9.68 3.21 2.49
C ASP A 123 9.56 3.64 3.96
N ASN A 124 8.41 3.40 4.60
CA ASN A 124 8.23 3.66 6.02
C ASN A 124 8.51 2.41 6.89
N PRO A 125 9.77 2.20 7.33
CA PRO A 125 10.15 1.03 8.13
C PRO A 125 9.51 1.03 9.53
N LEU A 126 9.05 2.18 10.01
CA LEU A 126 8.37 2.33 11.31
C LEU A 126 6.89 1.98 11.24
N CYS A 127 6.35 1.80 10.05
CA CYS A 127 4.96 1.39 9.87
C CYS A 127 4.68 0.09 10.65
N ARG A 128 3.54 0.06 11.30
CA ARG A 128 2.95 -1.14 11.90
C ARG A 128 1.82 -1.61 10.99
N PRO A 129 2.10 -2.51 10.02
CA PRO A 129 1.07 -2.98 9.12
C PRO A 129 -0.06 -3.66 9.91
N ALA A 130 -1.31 -3.41 9.52
CA ALA A 130 -2.50 -3.93 10.17
C ALA A 130 -2.55 -3.71 11.70
N ASP A 131 -2.06 -2.56 12.19
CA ASP A 131 -2.03 -2.21 13.62
C ASP A 131 -3.41 -2.42 14.28
N PRO A 132 -3.59 -3.40 15.20
CA PRO A 132 -4.89 -3.73 15.77
C PRO A 132 -5.51 -2.57 16.55
N ARG A 133 -4.68 -1.71 17.16
CA ARG A 133 -5.17 -0.54 17.90
C ARG A 133 -5.76 0.49 16.96
N PHE A 134 -5.09 0.75 15.84
CA PHE A 134 -5.56 1.70 14.84
C PHE A 134 -6.82 1.19 14.14
N VAL A 135 -6.79 -0.06 13.66
CA VAL A 135 -7.95 -0.68 13.01
C VAL A 135 -9.14 -0.77 13.97
N GLY A 136 -8.90 -1.24 15.20
CA GLY A 136 -9.93 -1.32 16.23
C GLY A 136 -10.54 0.03 16.59
N TYR A 137 -9.71 1.09 16.66
CA TYR A 137 -10.21 2.45 16.86
C TYR A 137 -11.11 2.90 15.71
N CYS A 138 -10.70 2.70 14.46
CA CYS A 138 -11.53 3.05 13.29
C CYS A 138 -12.87 2.29 13.31
N LEU A 139 -12.86 1.00 13.62
CA LEU A 139 -14.06 0.19 13.75
C LEU A 139 -14.97 0.69 14.89
N SER A 140 -14.42 1.00 16.06
CA SER A 140 -15.18 1.52 17.20
C SER A 140 -15.87 2.86 16.93
N LYS A 141 -15.32 3.64 15.99
CA LYS A 141 -15.88 4.92 15.54
C LYS A 141 -16.80 4.79 14.32
N ASN A 142 -17.01 3.56 13.83
CA ASN A 142 -17.74 3.30 12.58
C ASN A 142 -17.21 4.18 11.43
N ALA A 143 -15.89 4.32 11.35
CA ALA A 143 -15.24 5.19 10.39
C ALA A 143 -15.05 4.50 9.04
N ASP A 144 -15.45 5.15 7.96
CA ASP A 144 -15.20 4.66 6.60
C ASP A 144 -13.74 4.78 6.19
N CYS A 145 -13.03 5.77 6.75
CA CYS A 145 -11.62 6.01 6.50
C CYS A 145 -10.94 6.56 7.76
N GLY A 146 -9.71 6.14 8.00
CA GLY A 146 -8.87 6.65 9.07
C GLY A 146 -7.46 6.94 8.59
N ASN A 147 -6.86 8.02 9.09
CA ASN A 147 -5.48 8.38 8.79
C ASN A 147 -4.67 8.45 10.09
N LYS A 148 -3.49 7.84 10.06
CA LYS A 148 -2.54 7.93 11.16
C LYS A 148 -1.59 9.08 10.89
N CYS A 149 -1.63 10.09 11.72
CA CYS A 149 -0.85 11.31 11.57
C CYS A 149 0.13 11.49 12.72
N VAL A 150 1.13 12.30 12.50
CA VAL A 150 2.06 12.81 13.52
C VAL A 150 2.01 14.33 13.54
N TRP A 151 2.33 14.92 14.67
CA TRP A 151 2.50 16.38 14.76
C TRP A 151 3.80 16.78 14.05
N LYS A 152 3.77 17.91 13.34
CA LYS A 152 4.99 18.51 12.79
C LYS A 152 5.90 18.92 13.93
N ALA A 153 7.19 18.62 13.81
CA ALA A 153 8.18 19.08 14.78
C ALA A 153 8.43 20.58 14.62
N THR A 154 8.41 21.10 13.39
CA THR A 154 8.54 22.52 13.06
C THR A 154 7.60 22.91 11.93
N PRO A 155 7.17 24.17 11.80
CA PRO A 155 6.33 24.61 10.68
C PRO A 155 6.96 24.36 9.30
N GLN A 156 8.29 24.35 9.22
CA GLN A 156 9.06 24.18 7.98
C GLN A 156 9.26 22.72 7.58
N GLU A 157 8.86 21.76 8.44
CA GLU A 157 8.96 20.34 8.12
C GLU A 157 8.15 20.02 6.86
N LYS A 158 8.82 19.40 5.87
CA LYS A 158 8.22 19.06 4.57
C LYS A 158 7.40 17.77 4.69
N VAL A 159 6.22 17.87 5.22
CA VAL A 159 5.22 16.78 5.29
C VAL A 159 3.85 17.32 4.95
N GLY A 160 3.00 16.48 4.36
CA GLY A 160 1.62 16.84 4.07
C GLY A 160 0.84 17.13 5.36
N VAL A 161 -0.04 18.12 5.32
CA VAL A 161 -0.88 18.51 6.45
C VAL A 161 -2.36 18.19 6.18
N MET A 162 -3.05 17.73 7.22
CA MET A 162 -4.50 17.57 7.16
C MET A 162 -5.16 18.96 7.21
N ALA A 163 -5.94 19.25 6.19
CA ALA A 163 -6.64 20.53 6.04
C ALA A 163 -8.09 20.30 5.61
N ARG A 164 -8.87 21.36 5.51
CA ARG A 164 -10.19 21.36 4.87
C ARG A 164 -10.16 22.20 3.60
N LYS A 165 -10.49 21.59 2.47
CA LYS A 165 -10.64 22.28 1.19
C LYS A 165 -12.09 22.11 0.70
N GLY A 166 -12.81 23.24 0.54
CA GLY A 166 -14.23 23.19 0.18
C GLY A 166 -15.10 22.43 1.18
N GLY A 167 -14.80 22.52 2.50
CA GLY A 167 -15.52 21.82 3.56
C GLY A 167 -15.16 20.33 3.72
N LYS A 168 -14.37 19.74 2.83
CA LYS A 168 -13.97 18.32 2.86
C LYS A 168 -12.55 18.16 3.44
N PRO A 169 -12.28 17.09 4.24
CA PRO A 169 -10.93 16.74 4.64
C PRO A 169 -10.04 16.52 3.41
N SER A 170 -8.83 17.06 3.46
CA SER A 170 -7.85 16.93 2.38
C SER A 170 -6.44 16.92 2.96
N VAL A 171 -5.50 16.32 2.25
CA VAL A 171 -4.07 16.48 2.52
C VAL A 171 -3.54 17.54 1.59
N VAL A 172 -2.78 18.48 2.15
CA VAL A 172 -2.09 19.54 1.41
C VAL A 172 -0.60 19.36 1.62
N GLU A 173 0.15 19.25 0.53
CA GLU A 173 1.62 19.15 0.49
C GLU A 173 2.26 20.53 0.22
#